data_f227bc39831a96d13527779f6b14675d
#
_entry.id   f227bc39831a96d13527779f6b14675d
#
_cell.length_a   1.000
_cell.length_b   1.000
_cell.length_c   1.000
_cell.angle_alpha   90.00
_cell.angle_beta   90.00
_cell.angle_gamma   90.00
#
_symmetry.space_group_name_H-M   'P 1'
#
loop_
_entity.id
_entity.type
_entity.pdbx_description
1 polymer ?
#
loop_
_entity_poly.entity_id
_entity_poly.type
_entity_poly.pdbx_seq_one_letter_code
_entity_poly.pdbx_strand_id
1 'polypeptide(L)'
;MIMGFIDTMKVEGHAVESVCRVLREQGCQIAARTYRAWRLGRVAARTVSDARVVDAVRDVAWTLDVHGRRRLAPEGLYGRRKMTAYLRRTVLPGASAGAVDRAMRTLGLAGVRRDKGIRTTIPAKDGARACDQLDRDFTATAPNLTWVTDFTYCRTWAGWVYVAFIVDVYAQRIVAWHASTSKETELVMVPLRMALWQRGREGHPVEPGQLIHHSDAGSQYTSIRLTEHLALEGLRPSIGSVGDAYDNALMETINGLYKAECIGTTVFHPGAYKTIADVEWATAGWVDWWNHRRLHSSIGMVPPAEYEQAHYAAREPAGSIT
;
A
#
# COMPACT_ATOMS: atom_id res chain seq x y z
N MET A 1 -28.41 33.42 2.75
CA MET A 1 -28.43 34.80 2.19
C MET A 1 -29.17 34.86 0.86
N ILE A 2 -28.72 34.26 -0.25
CA ILE A 2 -29.40 34.42 -1.59
C ILE A 2 -30.86 33.94 -1.60
N MET A 3 -31.17 32.78 -0.99
CA MET A 3 -32.53 32.23 -0.95
C MET A 3 -33.49 33.15 -0.19
N GLY A 4 -33.02 33.70 0.96
CA GLY A 4 -33.81 34.70 1.72
C GLY A 4 -34.06 35.97 0.93
N PHE A 5 -33.10 36.47 0.15
CA PHE A 5 -33.28 37.61 -0.72
C PHE A 5 -34.39 37.35 -1.77
N ILE A 6 -34.40 36.17 -2.40
CA ILE A 6 -35.45 35.79 -3.35
C ILE A 6 -36.83 35.71 -2.65
N ASP A 7 -36.87 35.23 -1.38
CA ASP A 7 -38.11 35.21 -0.60
C ASP A 7 -38.63 36.64 -0.33
N THR A 8 -37.76 37.58 0.03
CA THR A 8 -38.11 39.00 0.24
C THR A 8 -38.65 39.61 -1.04
N MET A 9 -37.92 39.48 -2.15
CA MET A 9 -38.36 40.01 -3.45
C MET A 9 -39.72 39.42 -3.91
N LYS A 10 -39.97 38.17 -3.61
CA LYS A 10 -41.24 37.50 -3.88
C LYS A 10 -42.39 38.11 -3.06
N VAL A 11 -42.15 38.44 -1.79
CA VAL A 11 -43.14 39.11 -0.94
C VAL A 11 -43.46 40.52 -1.50
N GLU A 12 -42.45 41.18 -2.08
CA GLU A 12 -42.61 42.48 -2.76
C GLU A 12 -43.27 42.37 -4.16
N GLY A 13 -43.74 41.19 -4.57
CA GLY A 13 -44.49 40.97 -5.79
C GLY A 13 -43.64 40.64 -7.03
N HIS A 14 -42.32 40.46 -6.90
CA HIS A 14 -41.45 40.15 -8.03
C HIS A 14 -41.48 38.67 -8.39
N ALA A 15 -41.57 38.37 -9.68
CA ALA A 15 -41.50 36.97 -10.15
C ALA A 15 -40.13 36.36 -9.92
N VAL A 16 -40.09 35.12 -9.41
CA VAL A 16 -38.85 34.40 -9.09
C VAL A 16 -37.89 34.30 -10.29
N GLU A 17 -38.42 34.12 -11.49
CA GLU A 17 -37.67 34.10 -12.75
C GLU A 17 -36.91 35.40 -13.00
N SER A 18 -37.60 36.54 -12.80
CA SER A 18 -37.02 37.86 -12.98
C SER A 18 -35.93 38.14 -11.96
N VAL A 19 -36.17 37.83 -10.69
CA VAL A 19 -35.16 37.97 -9.63
C VAL A 19 -33.92 37.08 -9.92
N CYS A 20 -34.12 35.84 -10.31
CA CYS A 20 -33.00 34.96 -10.66
C CYS A 20 -32.23 35.39 -11.91
N ARG A 21 -32.89 36.07 -12.86
CA ARG A 21 -32.23 36.65 -14.03
C ARG A 21 -31.33 37.81 -13.63
N VAL A 22 -31.82 38.77 -12.86
CA VAL A 22 -31.04 39.90 -12.34
C VAL A 22 -29.85 39.40 -11.50
N LEU A 23 -30.06 38.43 -10.60
CA LEU A 23 -28.99 37.86 -9.82
C LEU A 23 -27.87 37.25 -10.68
N ARG A 24 -28.23 36.58 -11.79
CA ARG A 24 -27.23 36.03 -12.74
C ARG A 24 -26.46 37.14 -13.47
N GLU A 25 -27.09 38.20 -13.85
CA GLU A 25 -26.48 39.41 -14.45
C GLU A 25 -25.48 40.06 -13.47
N GLN A 26 -25.75 39.95 -12.18
CA GLN A 26 -24.86 40.41 -11.10
C GLN A 26 -23.85 39.35 -10.65
N GLY A 27 -23.63 38.30 -11.44
CA GLY A 27 -22.63 37.24 -11.16
C GLY A 27 -23.09 36.12 -10.22
N CYS A 28 -24.31 36.18 -9.70
CA CYS A 28 -24.86 35.14 -8.83
C CYS A 28 -25.59 34.05 -9.64
N GLN A 29 -24.94 32.93 -9.94
CA GLN A 29 -25.44 31.86 -10.80
C GLN A 29 -26.52 31.01 -10.10
N ILE A 30 -27.77 31.52 -10.07
CA ILE A 30 -28.94 30.80 -9.54
C ILE A 30 -30.05 30.67 -10.57
N ALA A 31 -30.69 29.51 -10.66
CA ALA A 31 -31.85 29.25 -11.48
C ALA A 31 -33.14 29.21 -10.63
N ALA A 32 -34.25 29.62 -11.17
CA ALA A 32 -35.56 29.58 -10.49
C ALA A 32 -35.93 28.16 -10.04
N ARG A 33 -35.59 27.13 -10.82
CA ARG A 33 -35.76 25.71 -10.43
C ARG A 33 -35.00 25.34 -9.15
N THR A 34 -33.80 25.89 -8.95
CA THR A 34 -32.97 25.64 -7.76
C THR A 34 -33.61 26.25 -6.53
N TYR A 35 -34.12 27.47 -6.63
CA TYR A 35 -34.87 28.13 -5.57
C TYR A 35 -36.14 27.33 -5.20
N ARG A 36 -36.93 26.88 -6.20
CA ARG A 36 -38.14 26.09 -5.94
C ARG A 36 -37.85 24.75 -5.29
N ALA A 37 -36.80 24.07 -5.76
CA ALA A 37 -36.35 22.80 -5.15
C ALA A 37 -35.95 23.02 -3.69
N TRP A 38 -35.20 24.10 -3.39
CA TRP A 38 -34.84 24.48 -2.03
C TRP A 38 -36.07 24.75 -1.15
N ARG A 39 -37.03 25.55 -1.65
CA ARG A 39 -38.30 25.85 -0.94
C ARG A 39 -39.10 24.58 -0.60
N LEU A 40 -39.05 23.57 -1.46
CA LEU A 40 -39.71 22.28 -1.25
C LEU A 40 -38.87 21.30 -0.37
N GLY A 41 -37.77 21.75 0.18
CA GLY A 41 -36.86 20.89 0.94
C GLY A 41 -36.22 19.75 0.12
N ARG A 42 -36.25 19.83 -1.22
CA ARG A 42 -35.68 18.80 -2.09
C ARG A 42 -34.16 18.90 -2.08
N VAL A 43 -33.52 17.85 -1.57
CA VAL A 43 -32.06 17.69 -1.60
C VAL A 43 -31.64 17.32 -3.03
N ALA A 44 -30.61 17.97 -3.55
CA ALA A 44 -30.09 17.65 -4.88
C ALA A 44 -29.56 16.20 -4.90
N ALA A 45 -29.82 15.47 -5.99
CA ALA A 45 -29.37 14.09 -6.14
C ALA A 45 -27.85 13.91 -5.91
N ARG A 46 -27.07 14.93 -6.35
CA ARG A 46 -25.63 14.97 -6.09
C ARG A 46 -25.29 15.05 -4.60
N THR A 47 -26.02 15.83 -3.82
CA THR A 47 -25.80 15.93 -2.36
C THR A 47 -26.04 14.57 -1.68
N VAL A 48 -27.10 13.87 -2.09
CA VAL A 48 -27.40 12.53 -1.59
C VAL A 48 -26.31 11.52 -2.00
N SER A 49 -25.87 11.57 -3.26
CA SER A 49 -24.82 10.67 -3.73
C SER A 49 -23.48 10.97 -3.07
N ASP A 50 -23.11 12.24 -2.87
CA ASP A 50 -21.89 12.64 -2.18
C ASP A 50 -21.93 12.20 -0.69
N ALA A 51 -23.07 12.29 -0.01
CA ALA A 51 -23.23 11.79 1.36
C ALA A 51 -22.98 10.29 1.46
N ARG A 52 -23.52 9.49 0.52
CA ARG A 52 -23.24 8.04 0.46
C ARG A 52 -21.75 7.74 0.29
N VAL A 53 -21.05 8.54 -0.53
CA VAL A 53 -19.60 8.36 -0.70
C VAL A 53 -18.84 8.74 0.58
N VAL A 54 -19.27 9.79 1.29
CA VAL A 54 -18.68 10.18 2.59
C VAL A 54 -18.84 9.04 3.61
N ASP A 55 -20.05 8.45 3.69
CA ASP A 55 -20.29 7.33 4.61
C ASP A 55 -19.44 6.13 4.23
N ALA A 56 -19.40 5.73 2.95
CA ALA A 56 -18.59 4.62 2.48
C ALA A 56 -17.08 4.83 2.76
N VAL A 57 -16.55 6.04 2.53
CA VAL A 57 -15.15 6.36 2.86
C VAL A 57 -14.91 6.30 4.37
N ARG A 58 -15.87 6.77 5.17
CA ARG A 58 -15.79 6.74 6.64
C ARG A 58 -15.72 5.30 7.14
N ASP A 59 -16.61 4.43 6.66
CA ASP A 59 -16.69 3.04 7.10
C ASP A 59 -15.46 2.22 6.72
N VAL A 60 -14.84 2.54 5.58
CA VAL A 60 -13.59 1.91 5.13
C VAL A 60 -12.38 2.43 5.89
N ALA A 61 -12.32 3.73 6.15
CA ALA A 61 -11.11 4.37 6.69
C ALA A 61 -10.96 4.20 8.21
N TRP A 62 -12.01 3.85 8.94
CA TRP A 62 -11.95 3.70 10.39
C TRP A 62 -12.60 2.40 10.87
N THR A 63 -12.06 1.90 11.97
CA THR A 63 -12.60 0.77 12.71
C THR A 63 -12.71 1.12 14.19
N LEU A 64 -13.40 0.29 14.96
CA LEU A 64 -13.45 0.41 16.42
C LEU A 64 -12.44 -0.57 17.04
N ASP A 65 -11.70 -0.10 18.05
CA ASP A 65 -10.84 -0.97 18.86
C ASP A 65 -11.69 -1.78 19.89
N VAL A 66 -11.03 -2.63 20.64
CA VAL A 66 -11.67 -3.49 21.65
C VAL A 66 -12.38 -2.69 22.78
N HIS A 67 -12.12 -1.42 22.90
CA HIS A 67 -12.75 -0.50 23.84
C HIS A 67 -13.81 0.39 23.19
N GLY A 68 -14.18 0.12 21.91
CA GLY A 68 -15.14 0.92 21.15
C GLY A 68 -14.60 2.29 20.70
N ARG A 69 -13.31 2.55 20.79
CA ARG A 69 -12.70 3.81 20.37
C ARG A 69 -12.38 3.74 18.87
N ARG A 70 -12.70 4.81 18.17
CA ARG A 70 -12.44 4.91 16.73
C ARG A 70 -10.94 4.99 16.45
N ARG A 71 -10.44 4.11 15.58
CA ARG A 71 -9.05 4.05 15.09
C ARG A 71 -9.02 4.06 13.58
N LEU A 72 -7.93 4.58 13.01
CA LEU A 72 -7.71 4.51 11.57
C LEU A 72 -7.46 3.05 11.19
N ALA A 73 -8.21 2.57 10.20
CA ALA A 73 -7.98 1.26 9.58
C ALA A 73 -6.80 1.35 8.58
N PRO A 74 -6.17 0.23 8.22
CA PRO A 74 -5.11 0.23 7.21
C PRO A 74 -5.52 0.88 5.87
N GLU A 75 -6.76 0.69 5.45
CA GLU A 75 -7.34 1.30 4.25
C GLU A 75 -7.47 2.83 4.35
N GLY A 76 -7.50 3.37 5.57
CA GLY A 76 -7.44 4.81 5.84
C GLY A 76 -6.11 5.47 5.44
N LEU A 77 -5.06 4.68 5.20
CA LEU A 77 -3.76 5.13 4.68
C LEU A 77 -3.80 5.39 3.17
N TYR A 78 -4.86 4.98 2.48
CA TYR A 78 -4.99 5.17 1.03
C TYR A 78 -5.13 6.63 0.63
N GLY A 79 -4.42 7.00 -0.44
CA GLY A 79 -4.73 8.21 -1.18
C GLY A 79 -5.95 8.02 -2.10
N ARG A 80 -6.44 9.11 -2.68
CA ARG A 80 -7.64 9.15 -3.55
C ARG A 80 -7.72 7.99 -4.55
N ARG A 81 -6.61 7.67 -5.26
CA ARG A 81 -6.62 6.64 -6.32
C ARG A 81 -6.95 5.25 -5.76
N LYS A 82 -6.27 4.84 -4.70
CA LYS A 82 -6.50 3.55 -4.05
C LYS A 82 -7.85 3.49 -3.34
N MET A 83 -8.24 4.56 -2.64
CA MET A 83 -9.57 4.64 -2.00
C MET A 83 -10.69 4.50 -3.05
N THR A 84 -10.57 5.18 -4.20
CA THR A 84 -11.55 5.04 -5.30
C THR A 84 -11.60 3.61 -5.83
N ALA A 85 -10.43 2.99 -6.05
CA ALA A 85 -10.36 1.61 -6.54
C ALA A 85 -10.96 0.63 -5.53
N TYR A 86 -10.66 0.81 -4.25
CA TYR A 86 -11.19 -0.02 -3.16
C TYR A 86 -12.71 0.07 -3.07
N LEU A 87 -13.28 1.29 -3.05
CA LEU A 87 -14.73 1.48 -3.00
C LEU A 87 -15.44 0.87 -4.21
N ARG A 88 -14.90 1.04 -5.41
CA ARG A 88 -15.47 0.47 -6.63
C ARG A 88 -15.48 -1.06 -6.60
N ARG A 89 -14.48 -1.64 -6.01
CA ARG A 89 -14.31 -3.08 -5.89
C ARG A 89 -15.23 -3.71 -4.82
N THR A 90 -15.54 -2.97 -3.75
CA THR A 90 -16.17 -3.55 -2.55
C THR A 90 -17.60 -3.07 -2.31
N VAL A 91 -17.81 -1.76 -2.13
CA VAL A 91 -19.07 -1.24 -1.59
C VAL A 91 -19.82 -0.28 -2.52
N LEU A 92 -19.12 0.37 -3.45
CA LEU A 92 -19.72 1.42 -4.28
C LEU A 92 -19.16 1.43 -5.71
N PRO A 93 -19.58 0.46 -6.58
CA PRO A 93 -19.04 0.32 -7.94
C PRO A 93 -19.10 1.60 -8.80
N GLY A 94 -20.11 2.46 -8.57
CA GLY A 94 -20.30 3.74 -9.26
C GLY A 94 -19.54 4.92 -8.67
N ALA A 95 -18.65 4.76 -7.67
CA ALA A 95 -17.94 5.86 -7.04
C ALA A 95 -17.07 6.63 -8.05
N SER A 96 -17.27 7.94 -8.19
CA SER A 96 -16.41 8.77 -9.00
C SER A 96 -15.19 9.25 -8.19
N ALA A 97 -14.02 9.35 -8.85
CA ALA A 97 -12.80 9.83 -8.20
C ALA A 97 -12.95 11.24 -7.60
N GLY A 98 -13.77 12.10 -8.25
CA GLY A 98 -14.06 13.44 -7.73
C GLY A 98 -14.93 13.44 -6.47
N ALA A 99 -15.92 12.54 -6.37
CA ALA A 99 -16.74 12.40 -5.17
C ALA A 99 -15.91 11.85 -3.99
N VAL A 100 -15.05 10.83 -4.25
CA VAL A 100 -14.12 10.28 -3.25
C VAL A 100 -13.13 11.35 -2.76
N ASP A 101 -12.59 12.17 -3.65
CA ASP A 101 -11.67 13.26 -3.29
C ASP A 101 -12.34 14.29 -2.37
N ARG A 102 -13.60 14.68 -2.68
CA ARG A 102 -14.37 15.56 -1.79
C ARG A 102 -14.67 14.92 -0.44
N ALA A 103 -15.07 13.64 -0.44
CA ALA A 103 -15.35 12.90 0.78
C ALA A 103 -14.10 12.80 1.69
N MET A 104 -12.93 12.47 1.13
CA MET A 104 -11.69 12.42 1.86
C MET A 104 -11.33 13.79 2.48
N ARG A 105 -11.47 14.89 1.72
CA ARG A 105 -11.26 16.25 2.28
C ARG A 105 -12.24 16.58 3.40
N THR A 106 -13.51 16.26 3.23
CA THR A 106 -14.53 16.47 4.28
C THR A 106 -14.20 15.71 5.57
N LEU A 107 -13.62 14.52 5.43
CA LEU A 107 -13.23 13.66 6.55
C LEU A 107 -11.82 13.95 7.08
N GLY A 108 -11.09 14.89 6.51
CA GLY A 108 -9.70 15.19 6.88
C GLY A 108 -8.70 14.07 6.55
N LEU A 109 -9.04 13.20 5.58
CA LEU A 109 -8.19 12.08 5.17
C LEU A 109 -7.22 12.50 4.07
N ALA A 110 -5.95 12.12 4.25
CA ALA A 110 -4.91 12.23 3.23
C ALA A 110 -4.15 10.90 3.16
N GLY A 111 -3.80 10.48 1.95
CA GLY A 111 -2.95 9.30 1.78
C GLY A 111 -1.56 9.51 2.38
N VAL A 112 -1.03 8.46 2.98
CA VAL A 112 0.33 8.48 3.52
C VAL A 112 1.33 8.69 2.38
N ARG A 113 2.30 9.57 2.62
CA ARG A 113 3.40 9.87 1.69
C ARG A 113 4.70 9.37 2.29
N ARG A 114 5.58 8.85 1.44
CA ARG A 114 6.95 8.58 1.84
C ARG A 114 7.66 9.91 2.07
N ASP A 115 8.36 10.05 3.19
CA ASP A 115 9.28 11.14 3.39
C ASP A 115 10.51 10.95 2.48
N LYS A 116 11.17 12.06 2.12
CA LYS A 116 12.47 12.00 1.47
C LYS A 116 13.49 11.54 2.52
N GLY A 117 13.75 10.23 2.57
CA GLY A 117 14.64 9.61 3.55
C GLY A 117 16.09 10.09 3.41
N ILE A 118 16.80 10.08 4.52
CA ILE A 118 18.27 10.26 4.56
C ILE A 118 18.89 8.98 3.99
N ARG A 119 19.83 9.14 3.03
CA ARG A 119 20.59 8.03 2.45
C ARG A 119 21.53 7.43 3.52
N THR A 120 21.35 6.15 3.86
CA THR A 120 22.05 5.50 4.99
C THR A 120 22.92 4.30 4.60
N THR A 121 23.04 3.97 3.32
CA THR A 121 23.84 2.83 2.84
C THR A 121 25.32 3.21 2.81
N ILE A 122 26.15 2.42 3.54
CA ILE A 122 27.62 2.49 3.48
C ILE A 122 28.06 1.27 2.67
N PRO A 123 28.72 1.47 1.49
CA PRO A 123 29.19 0.37 0.65
C PRO A 123 30.26 -0.48 1.35
N ALA A 124 30.21 -1.82 1.20
CA ALA A 124 31.32 -2.69 1.58
C ALA A 124 32.52 -2.51 0.65
N LYS A 125 33.74 -2.48 1.19
CA LYS A 125 34.93 -2.09 0.45
C LYS A 125 35.56 -3.16 -0.42
N ASP A 126 35.47 -4.46 -0.10
CA ASP A 126 36.15 -5.53 -0.84
C ASP A 126 35.45 -6.89 -0.71
N GLY A 127 35.35 -7.63 -1.81
CA GLY A 127 34.84 -9.02 -1.88
C GLY A 127 34.53 -9.46 -3.32
N ALA A 128 34.78 -10.72 -3.66
CA ALA A 128 34.28 -11.35 -4.90
C ALA A 128 32.75 -11.35 -4.86
N ARG A 129 32.10 -10.78 -5.87
CA ARG A 129 30.64 -10.58 -5.92
C ARG A 129 30.05 -11.34 -7.09
N ALA A 130 28.82 -11.83 -6.92
CA ALA A 130 28.00 -12.29 -8.04
C ALA A 130 27.70 -11.08 -8.96
N CYS A 131 27.64 -11.34 -10.27
CA CYS A 131 27.25 -10.29 -11.22
C CYS A 131 25.78 -9.91 -11.03
N ASP A 132 25.44 -8.64 -11.30
CA ASP A 132 24.04 -8.26 -11.43
C ASP A 132 23.41 -9.00 -12.61
N GLN A 133 22.35 -9.76 -12.34
CA GLN A 133 21.61 -10.53 -13.33
C GLN A 133 20.29 -9.86 -13.72
N LEU A 134 19.88 -8.81 -13.03
CA LEU A 134 18.61 -8.14 -13.28
C LEU A 134 18.73 -6.97 -14.25
N ASP A 135 19.92 -6.35 -14.36
CA ASP A 135 20.13 -5.17 -15.22
C ASP A 135 18.98 -4.14 -15.09
N ARG A 136 18.58 -3.87 -13.84
CA ARG A 136 17.47 -2.96 -13.49
C ARG A 136 16.09 -3.39 -13.98
N ASP A 137 15.94 -4.58 -14.54
CA ASP A 137 14.64 -5.14 -14.89
C ASP A 137 14.03 -5.87 -13.69
N PHE A 138 13.21 -5.18 -12.93
CA PHE A 138 12.42 -5.71 -11.83
C PHE A 138 11.06 -6.21 -12.30
N THR A 139 11.01 -6.86 -13.44
CA THR A 139 9.83 -7.57 -13.93
C THR A 139 10.06 -9.08 -13.89
N ALA A 140 9.00 -9.83 -13.65
CA ALA A 140 9.02 -11.28 -13.71
C ALA A 140 7.75 -11.75 -14.42
N THR A 141 7.87 -12.82 -15.20
CA THR A 141 6.73 -13.39 -15.95
C THR A 141 5.92 -14.40 -15.17
N ALA A 142 6.45 -14.85 -14.04
CA ALA A 142 5.80 -15.81 -13.13
C ALA A 142 6.33 -15.64 -11.69
N PRO A 143 5.58 -16.12 -10.68
CA PRO A 143 6.08 -16.23 -9.32
C PRO A 143 7.33 -17.12 -9.23
N ASN A 144 8.16 -16.90 -8.21
CA ASN A 144 9.37 -17.68 -7.91
C ASN A 144 10.47 -17.65 -9.00
N LEU A 145 10.47 -16.64 -9.89
CA LEU A 145 11.58 -16.43 -10.83
C LEU A 145 12.59 -15.41 -10.31
N THR A 146 12.12 -14.40 -9.60
CA THR A 146 12.99 -13.34 -9.07
C THR A 146 12.49 -12.91 -7.71
N TRP A 147 13.34 -13.05 -6.71
CA TRP A 147 13.14 -12.46 -5.39
C TRP A 147 14.14 -11.34 -5.17
N VAL A 148 13.66 -10.24 -4.63
CA VAL A 148 14.50 -9.14 -4.16
C VAL A 148 14.46 -9.09 -2.64
N THR A 149 15.61 -8.79 -2.04
CA THR A 149 15.74 -8.72 -0.60
C THR A 149 16.48 -7.47 -0.17
N ASP A 150 16.08 -6.94 0.94
CA ASP A 150 16.76 -5.84 1.63
C ASP A 150 16.28 -5.80 3.07
N PHE A 151 16.99 -5.07 3.93
CA PHE A 151 16.55 -4.82 5.29
C PHE A 151 16.52 -3.33 5.60
N THR A 152 15.63 -2.99 6.52
CA THR A 152 15.52 -1.65 7.05
C THR A 152 15.64 -1.68 8.57
N TYR A 153 15.60 -0.54 9.22
CA TYR A 153 15.68 -0.46 10.69
C TYR A 153 14.67 0.53 11.23
N CYS A 154 14.22 0.28 12.44
CA CYS A 154 13.43 1.20 13.23
C CYS A 154 14.04 1.37 14.63
N ARG A 155 13.81 2.52 15.23
CA ARG A 155 14.25 2.79 16.60
C ARG A 155 13.17 2.40 17.58
N THR A 156 13.57 1.64 18.61
CA THR A 156 12.74 1.35 19.78
C THR A 156 13.38 1.95 21.03
N TRP A 157 12.67 1.92 22.15
CA TRP A 157 13.26 2.34 23.42
C TRP A 157 14.40 1.40 23.87
N ALA A 158 14.31 0.11 23.52
CA ALA A 158 15.36 -0.88 23.82
C ALA A 158 16.54 -0.82 22.86
N GLY A 159 16.51 -0.02 21.79
CA GLY A 159 17.58 0.10 20.81
C GLY A 159 17.09 -0.04 19.36
N TRP A 160 18.01 -0.38 18.45
CA TRP A 160 17.69 -0.59 17.04
C TRP A 160 17.15 -1.98 16.78
N VAL A 161 16.13 -2.06 15.97
CA VAL A 161 15.59 -3.31 15.41
C VAL A 161 15.70 -3.25 13.90
N TYR A 162 16.27 -4.28 13.31
CA TYR A 162 16.41 -4.48 11.87
C TYR A 162 15.32 -5.41 11.39
N VAL A 163 14.73 -5.10 10.24
CA VAL A 163 13.67 -5.93 9.63
C VAL A 163 14.06 -6.20 8.19
N ALA A 164 14.29 -7.46 7.86
CA ALA A 164 14.58 -7.93 6.51
C ALA A 164 13.30 -8.45 5.84
N PHE A 165 13.16 -8.16 4.55
CA PHE A 165 12.06 -8.63 3.72
C PHE A 165 12.61 -9.39 2.51
N ILE A 166 11.90 -10.42 2.08
CA ILE A 166 12.06 -11.07 0.78
C ILE A 166 10.75 -10.87 0.01
N VAL A 167 10.85 -10.35 -1.20
CA VAL A 167 9.72 -9.98 -2.03
C VAL A 167 9.81 -10.67 -3.38
N ASP A 168 8.75 -11.37 -3.75
CA ASP A 168 8.57 -11.90 -5.11
C ASP A 168 8.21 -10.75 -6.05
N VAL A 169 9.03 -10.54 -7.06
CA VAL A 169 8.90 -9.41 -7.99
C VAL A 169 7.63 -9.49 -8.82
N TYR A 170 7.18 -10.70 -9.19
CA TYR A 170 6.01 -10.90 -10.03
C TYR A 170 4.74 -10.25 -9.46
N ALA A 171 4.43 -10.59 -8.22
CA ALA A 171 3.22 -10.13 -7.55
C ALA A 171 3.48 -9.00 -6.54
N GLN A 172 4.74 -8.62 -6.31
CA GLN A 172 5.16 -7.76 -5.19
C GLN A 172 4.74 -8.33 -3.82
N ARG A 173 4.63 -9.66 -3.72
CA ARG A 173 4.28 -10.38 -2.50
C ARG A 173 5.50 -10.47 -1.58
N ILE A 174 5.34 -10.07 -0.33
CA ILE A 174 6.34 -10.33 0.71
C ILE A 174 6.20 -11.80 1.07
N VAL A 175 7.18 -12.62 0.64
CA VAL A 175 7.16 -14.08 0.84
C VAL A 175 7.70 -14.47 2.21
N ALA A 176 8.61 -13.67 2.77
CA ALA A 176 9.07 -13.79 4.15
C ALA A 176 9.62 -12.50 4.69
N TRP A 177 9.71 -12.41 6.01
CA TRP A 177 10.34 -11.32 6.73
C TRP A 177 10.91 -11.82 8.06
N HIS A 178 11.88 -11.08 8.63
CA HIS A 178 12.45 -11.37 9.93
C HIS A 178 12.88 -10.08 10.62
N ALA A 179 12.64 -9.99 11.94
CA ALA A 179 13.12 -8.90 12.76
C ALA A 179 14.23 -9.38 13.70
N SER A 180 15.25 -8.55 13.91
CA SER A 180 16.38 -8.86 14.79
C SER A 180 16.96 -7.60 15.42
N THR A 181 17.54 -7.72 16.59
CA THR A 181 18.36 -6.68 17.22
C THR A 181 19.79 -6.66 16.70
N SER A 182 20.21 -7.69 15.95
CA SER A 182 21.51 -7.80 15.29
C SER A 182 21.34 -7.72 13.77
N LYS A 183 22.32 -7.11 13.09
CA LYS A 183 22.42 -7.06 11.62
C LYS A 183 23.39 -8.10 11.07
N GLU A 184 23.61 -9.21 11.77
CA GLU A 184 24.44 -10.32 11.30
C GLU A 184 23.76 -11.10 10.18
N THR A 185 24.49 -12.05 9.58
CA THR A 185 24.01 -12.86 8.44
C THR A 185 22.69 -13.58 8.72
N GLU A 186 22.40 -13.96 9.97
CA GLU A 186 21.11 -14.58 10.33
C GLU A 186 19.92 -13.68 10.04
N LEU A 187 20.06 -12.35 10.06
CA LEU A 187 19.00 -11.41 9.68
C LEU A 187 18.44 -11.71 8.29
N VAL A 188 19.28 -12.15 7.35
CA VAL A 188 18.90 -12.47 5.97
C VAL A 188 18.72 -13.96 5.71
N MET A 189 19.40 -14.81 6.48
CA MET A 189 19.30 -16.26 6.37
C MET A 189 17.96 -16.81 6.87
N VAL A 190 17.46 -16.29 8.00
CA VAL A 190 16.18 -16.73 8.57
C VAL A 190 15.03 -16.52 7.59
N PRO A 191 14.79 -15.30 7.02
CA PRO A 191 13.71 -15.11 6.07
C PRO A 191 13.89 -15.92 4.79
N LEU A 192 15.12 -16.19 4.33
CA LEU A 192 15.35 -17.03 3.16
C LEU A 192 14.85 -18.47 3.39
N ARG A 193 15.24 -19.09 4.52
CA ARG A 193 14.74 -20.42 4.89
C ARG A 193 13.21 -20.45 5.05
N MET A 194 12.65 -19.40 5.67
CA MET A 194 11.21 -19.27 5.82
C MET A 194 10.50 -19.17 4.47
N ALA A 195 11.03 -18.37 3.52
CA ALA A 195 10.46 -18.21 2.19
C ALA A 195 10.42 -19.54 1.44
N LEU A 196 11.53 -20.28 1.40
CA LEU A 196 11.62 -21.58 0.73
C LEU A 196 10.64 -22.60 1.35
N TRP A 197 10.60 -22.67 2.67
CA TRP A 197 9.69 -23.55 3.39
C TRP A 197 8.21 -23.17 3.12
N GLN A 198 7.88 -21.87 3.16
CA GLN A 198 6.52 -21.39 2.91
C GLN A 198 6.06 -21.74 1.50
N ARG A 199 6.92 -21.53 0.49
CA ARG A 199 6.61 -21.86 -0.91
C ARG A 199 6.38 -23.36 -1.10
N GLY A 200 7.19 -24.20 -0.45
CA GLY A 200 6.99 -25.66 -0.46
C GLY A 200 5.65 -26.04 0.16
N ARG A 201 5.27 -25.44 1.29
CA ARG A 201 3.99 -25.71 1.95
C ARG A 201 2.77 -25.22 1.15
N GLU A 202 2.92 -24.16 0.39
CA GLU A 202 1.86 -23.64 -0.50
C GLU A 202 1.68 -24.49 -1.78
N GLY A 203 2.51 -25.51 -1.98
CA GLY A 203 2.48 -26.35 -3.19
C GLY A 203 3.16 -25.72 -4.40
N HIS A 204 3.94 -24.66 -4.18
CA HIS A 204 4.66 -23.91 -5.21
C HIS A 204 6.15 -23.82 -4.88
N PRO A 205 6.86 -24.98 -4.75
CA PRO A 205 8.27 -24.98 -4.40
C PRO A 205 9.08 -24.20 -5.43
N VAL A 206 10.21 -23.69 -4.99
CA VAL A 206 11.17 -23.05 -5.88
C VAL A 206 11.95 -24.15 -6.62
N GLU A 207 11.97 -24.07 -7.94
CA GLU A 207 12.73 -25.01 -8.76
C GLU A 207 14.22 -24.64 -8.79
N PRO A 208 15.13 -25.60 -8.55
CA PRO A 208 16.56 -25.35 -8.61
C PRO A 208 17.01 -24.72 -9.93
N GLY A 209 17.86 -23.70 -9.85
CA GLY A 209 18.41 -22.99 -11.00
C GLY A 209 17.48 -21.97 -11.65
N GLN A 210 16.23 -21.87 -11.25
CA GLN A 210 15.28 -20.89 -11.84
C GLN A 210 15.23 -19.57 -11.08
N LEU A 211 15.21 -19.60 -9.74
CA LEU A 211 15.07 -18.40 -8.92
C LEU A 211 16.36 -17.57 -8.87
N ILE A 212 16.26 -16.33 -9.25
CA ILE A 212 17.26 -15.29 -9.00
C ILE A 212 16.97 -14.65 -7.64
N HIS A 213 17.92 -14.74 -6.71
CA HIS A 213 17.88 -14.04 -5.42
C HIS A 213 18.76 -12.80 -5.49
N HIS A 214 18.14 -11.64 -5.63
CA HIS A 214 18.83 -10.37 -5.80
C HIS A 214 18.85 -9.55 -4.50
N SER A 215 20.02 -8.98 -4.19
CA SER A 215 20.25 -8.11 -3.03
C SER A 215 21.15 -6.94 -3.37
N ASP A 216 21.22 -5.97 -2.47
CA ASP A 216 22.27 -4.96 -2.53
C ASP A 216 23.67 -5.56 -2.19
N ALA A 217 24.71 -4.75 -2.33
CA ALA A 217 26.09 -5.16 -2.04
C ALA A 217 26.46 -5.05 -0.55
N GLY A 218 25.49 -5.19 0.36
CA GLY A 218 25.71 -5.18 1.81
C GLY A 218 26.52 -6.37 2.30
N SER A 219 27.27 -6.20 3.41
CA SER A 219 28.17 -7.24 3.96
C SER A 219 27.41 -8.52 4.38
N GLN A 220 26.13 -8.41 4.74
CA GLN A 220 25.27 -9.54 5.07
C GLN A 220 25.00 -10.42 3.87
N TYR A 221 24.82 -9.82 2.69
CA TYR A 221 24.50 -10.48 1.43
C TYR A 221 25.74 -11.03 0.70
N THR A 222 26.92 -10.52 1.03
CA THR A 222 28.21 -11.00 0.49
C THR A 222 28.88 -12.02 1.40
N SER A 223 28.23 -12.46 2.49
CA SER A 223 28.80 -13.43 3.39
C SER A 223 28.93 -14.81 2.72
N ILE A 224 30.05 -15.50 2.97
CA ILE A 224 30.29 -16.87 2.48
C ILE A 224 29.13 -17.78 2.85
N ARG A 225 28.63 -17.67 4.07
CA ARG A 225 27.56 -18.49 4.61
C ARG A 225 26.24 -18.37 3.83
N LEU A 226 25.87 -17.16 3.41
CA LEU A 226 24.69 -16.95 2.56
C LEU A 226 24.94 -17.50 1.16
N THR A 227 26.10 -17.25 0.58
CA THR A 227 26.48 -17.72 -0.75
C THR A 227 26.44 -19.26 -0.84
N GLU A 228 27.00 -19.94 0.16
CA GLU A 228 26.96 -21.41 0.27
C GLU A 228 25.52 -21.91 0.38
N HIS A 229 24.67 -21.25 1.19
CA HIS A 229 23.28 -21.66 1.34
C HIS A 229 22.49 -21.47 0.04
N LEU A 230 22.66 -20.35 -0.65
CA LEU A 230 22.04 -20.13 -1.96
C LEU A 230 22.43 -21.22 -2.96
N ALA A 231 23.74 -21.62 -2.97
CA ALA A 231 24.23 -22.67 -3.85
C ALA A 231 23.64 -24.05 -3.49
N LEU A 232 23.52 -24.38 -2.19
CA LEU A 232 22.92 -25.63 -1.73
C LEU A 232 21.44 -25.75 -2.10
N GLU A 233 20.71 -24.65 -2.02
CA GLU A 233 19.30 -24.60 -2.42
C GLU A 233 19.11 -24.44 -3.95
N GLY A 234 20.20 -24.41 -4.71
CA GLY A 234 20.15 -24.22 -6.17
C GLY A 234 19.67 -22.83 -6.61
N LEU A 235 19.82 -21.82 -5.77
CA LEU A 235 19.40 -20.46 -6.08
C LEU A 235 20.51 -19.70 -6.80
N ARG A 236 20.14 -18.83 -7.71
CA ARG A 236 21.06 -17.99 -8.49
C ARG A 236 21.28 -16.66 -7.76
N PRO A 237 22.44 -16.40 -7.17
CA PRO A 237 22.71 -15.12 -6.54
C PRO A 237 22.87 -14.02 -7.58
N SER A 238 22.31 -12.84 -7.29
CA SER A 238 22.52 -11.60 -8.03
C SER A 238 22.74 -10.47 -7.04
N ILE A 239 23.79 -9.66 -7.25
CA ILE A 239 24.14 -8.57 -6.35
C ILE A 239 24.25 -7.30 -7.18
N GLY A 240 23.52 -6.26 -6.76
CA GLY A 240 23.55 -4.95 -7.39
C GLY A 240 24.92 -4.28 -7.31
N SER A 241 25.17 -3.30 -8.17
CA SER A 241 26.42 -2.55 -8.22
C SER A 241 26.57 -1.67 -6.97
N VAL A 242 27.82 -1.38 -6.60
CA VAL A 242 28.12 -0.57 -5.41
C VAL A 242 27.74 0.88 -5.66
N GLY A 243 26.82 1.40 -4.86
CA GLY A 243 26.47 2.82 -4.87
C GLY A 243 25.40 3.21 -5.90
N ASP A 244 24.85 2.28 -6.66
CA ASP A 244 23.72 2.55 -7.54
C ASP A 244 22.38 2.27 -6.83
N ALA A 245 21.66 3.34 -6.51
CA ALA A 245 20.37 3.26 -5.83
C ALA A 245 19.26 2.66 -6.73
N TYR A 246 19.49 2.56 -8.03
CA TYR A 246 18.50 2.01 -8.97
C TYR A 246 18.50 0.47 -8.98
N ASP A 247 19.58 -0.16 -8.55
CA ASP A 247 19.74 -1.61 -8.58
C ASP A 247 18.83 -2.35 -7.56
N ASN A 248 18.23 -1.63 -6.60
CA ASN A 248 17.25 -2.19 -5.67
C ASN A 248 16.03 -1.26 -5.44
N ALA A 249 15.61 -0.55 -6.49
CA ALA A 249 14.55 0.47 -6.42
C ALA A 249 13.20 -0.07 -5.89
N LEU A 250 12.90 -1.35 -6.15
CA LEU A 250 11.70 -1.98 -5.63
C LEU A 250 11.76 -2.10 -4.10
N MET A 251 12.89 -2.58 -3.55
CA MET A 251 13.05 -2.71 -2.10
C MET A 251 13.14 -1.36 -1.40
N GLU A 252 13.79 -0.35 -2.00
CA GLU A 252 13.74 1.02 -1.49
C GLU A 252 12.30 1.54 -1.39
N THR A 253 11.48 1.20 -2.38
CA THR A 253 10.06 1.56 -2.38
C THR A 253 9.30 0.86 -1.25
N ILE A 254 9.51 -0.44 -1.08
CA ILE A 254 8.83 -1.26 -0.05
C ILE A 254 9.27 -0.82 1.35
N ASN A 255 10.58 -0.65 1.58
CA ASN A 255 11.12 -0.16 2.84
C ASN A 255 10.62 1.25 3.19
N GLY A 256 10.52 2.14 2.19
CA GLY A 256 9.96 3.47 2.35
C GLY A 256 8.47 3.44 2.71
N LEU A 257 7.70 2.54 2.11
CA LEU A 257 6.28 2.34 2.45
C LEU A 257 6.12 1.68 3.82
N TYR A 258 6.94 0.69 4.17
CA TYR A 258 6.95 0.11 5.51
C TYR A 258 7.18 1.17 6.59
N LYS A 259 8.20 2.01 6.41
CA LYS A 259 8.46 3.13 7.33
C LYS A 259 7.30 4.11 7.43
N ALA A 260 6.71 4.48 6.30
CA ALA A 260 5.63 5.48 6.27
C ALA A 260 4.27 4.91 6.73
N GLU A 261 3.93 3.68 6.37
CA GLU A 261 2.62 3.08 6.63
C GLU A 261 2.58 2.31 7.96
N CYS A 262 3.64 1.56 8.29
CA CYS A 262 3.71 0.73 9.49
C CYS A 262 4.31 1.53 10.66
N ILE A 263 5.56 1.97 10.52
CA ILE A 263 6.31 2.55 11.65
C ILE A 263 5.90 3.99 11.93
N GLY A 264 5.61 4.77 10.90
CA GLY A 264 5.26 6.19 11.00
C GLY A 264 3.80 6.47 11.38
N THR A 265 2.97 5.43 11.58
CA THR A 265 1.56 5.57 11.94
C THR A 265 1.22 4.76 13.20
N THR A 266 0.05 5.00 13.74
CA THR A 266 -0.49 4.19 14.87
C THR A 266 -1.46 3.10 14.42
N VAL A 267 -1.50 2.79 13.12
CA VAL A 267 -2.44 1.84 12.54
C VAL A 267 -2.12 0.41 12.98
N PHE A 268 -0.86 0.01 12.87
CA PHE A 268 -0.42 -1.37 13.18
C PHE A 268 0.10 -1.52 14.62
N HIS A 269 0.50 -0.42 15.26
CA HIS A 269 0.91 -0.41 16.66
C HIS A 269 0.48 0.91 17.35
N PRO A 270 -0.19 0.85 18.51
CA PRO A 270 -0.62 2.05 19.21
C PRO A 270 0.52 2.64 20.06
N GLY A 271 1.13 3.71 19.59
CA GLY A 271 2.15 4.46 20.33
C GLY A 271 3.58 4.11 19.97
N ALA A 272 4.52 4.42 20.86
CA ALA A 272 5.94 4.23 20.62
C ALA A 272 6.35 2.74 20.67
N TYR A 273 7.26 2.34 19.82
CA TYR A 273 7.87 1.01 19.85
C TYR A 273 8.84 0.91 21.03
N LYS A 274 8.61 -0.02 21.93
CA LYS A 274 9.44 -0.22 23.14
C LYS A 274 10.48 -1.30 22.93
N THR A 275 10.09 -2.41 22.31
CA THR A 275 10.88 -3.63 22.15
C THR A 275 10.80 -4.18 20.72
N ILE A 276 11.58 -5.21 20.44
CA ILE A 276 11.48 -5.98 19.18
C ILE A 276 10.09 -6.59 19.00
N ALA A 277 9.45 -7.06 20.06
CA ALA A 277 8.12 -7.68 19.98
C ALA A 277 7.05 -6.70 19.46
N ASP A 278 7.15 -5.41 19.79
CA ASP A 278 6.24 -4.39 19.25
C ASP A 278 6.44 -4.23 17.73
N VAL A 279 7.70 -4.30 17.29
CA VAL A 279 8.05 -4.22 15.85
C VAL A 279 7.57 -5.46 15.10
N GLU A 280 7.78 -6.64 15.67
CA GLU A 280 7.32 -7.92 15.12
C GLU A 280 5.79 -7.94 14.97
N TRP A 281 5.07 -7.53 16.00
CA TRP A 281 3.60 -7.45 15.96
C TRP A 281 3.11 -6.51 14.86
N ALA A 282 3.65 -5.29 14.81
CA ALA A 282 3.28 -4.32 13.79
C ALA A 282 3.62 -4.80 12.38
N THR A 283 4.81 -5.39 12.21
CA THR A 283 5.28 -5.91 10.93
C THR A 283 4.41 -7.06 10.45
N ALA A 284 4.05 -7.99 11.33
CA ALA A 284 3.14 -9.09 10.98
C ALA A 284 1.80 -8.57 10.45
N GLY A 285 1.19 -7.60 11.15
CA GLY A 285 -0.07 -6.99 10.73
C GLY A 285 0.05 -6.22 9.42
N TRP A 286 1.18 -5.51 9.20
CA TRP A 286 1.44 -4.77 7.97
C TRP A 286 1.70 -5.72 6.79
N VAL A 287 2.47 -6.79 6.96
CA VAL A 287 2.74 -7.80 5.91
C VAL A 287 1.47 -8.54 5.53
N ASP A 288 0.64 -8.92 6.52
CA ASP A 288 -0.66 -9.51 6.24
C ASP A 288 -1.53 -8.57 5.38
N TRP A 289 -1.65 -7.32 5.81
CA TRP A 289 -2.40 -6.32 5.04
C TRP A 289 -1.79 -6.06 3.67
N TRP A 290 -0.46 -5.97 3.56
CA TRP A 290 0.26 -5.80 2.30
C TRP A 290 -0.07 -6.89 1.30
N ASN A 291 -0.02 -8.15 1.74
CA ASN A 291 -0.20 -9.30 0.86
C ASN A 291 -1.67 -9.56 0.49
N HIS A 292 -2.60 -9.37 1.43
CA HIS A 292 -3.97 -9.86 1.27
C HIS A 292 -5.02 -8.76 1.04
N ARG A 293 -4.72 -7.51 1.38
CA ARG A 293 -5.73 -6.44 1.33
C ARG A 293 -5.26 -5.15 0.65
N ARG A 294 -3.99 -4.83 0.77
CA ARG A 294 -3.45 -3.60 0.20
C ARG A 294 -3.48 -3.64 -1.32
N LEU A 295 -4.10 -2.62 -1.92
CA LEU A 295 -4.13 -2.48 -3.38
C LEU A 295 -2.78 -1.97 -3.92
N HIS A 296 -2.28 -2.61 -4.98
CA HIS A 296 -1.03 -2.25 -5.64
C HIS A 296 -1.30 -1.77 -7.07
N SER A 297 -0.87 -0.52 -7.36
CA SER A 297 -1.14 0.08 -8.67
C SER A 297 -0.35 -0.55 -9.82
N SER A 298 0.81 -1.11 -9.53
CA SER A 298 1.68 -1.80 -10.50
C SER A 298 1.10 -3.11 -11.03
N ILE A 299 0.25 -3.77 -10.23
CA ILE A 299 -0.39 -5.05 -10.57
C ILE A 299 -1.92 -4.91 -10.72
N GLY A 300 -2.41 -3.75 -11.15
CA GLY A 300 -3.82 -3.58 -11.50
C GLY A 300 -4.78 -3.26 -10.36
N MET A 301 -4.31 -2.68 -9.26
CA MET A 301 -5.14 -2.34 -8.07
C MET A 301 -5.75 -3.57 -7.40
N VAL A 302 -4.99 -4.63 -7.30
CA VAL A 302 -5.32 -5.85 -6.54
C VAL A 302 -4.27 -6.12 -5.46
N PRO A 303 -4.56 -6.94 -4.45
CA PRO A 303 -3.57 -7.42 -3.49
C PRO A 303 -2.58 -8.41 -4.13
N PRO A 304 -1.32 -8.47 -3.67
CA PRO A 304 -0.31 -9.40 -4.14
C PRO A 304 -0.75 -10.88 -4.16
N ALA A 305 -1.33 -11.37 -3.08
CA ALA A 305 -1.78 -12.75 -2.98
C ALA A 305 -2.87 -13.09 -4.01
N GLU A 306 -3.81 -12.16 -4.25
CA GLU A 306 -4.85 -12.34 -5.26
C GLU A 306 -4.27 -12.36 -6.67
N TYR A 307 -3.32 -11.47 -6.95
CA TYR A 307 -2.65 -11.42 -8.27
C TYR A 307 -1.88 -12.71 -8.54
N GLU A 308 -1.18 -13.23 -7.55
CA GLU A 308 -0.44 -14.49 -7.66
C GLU A 308 -1.39 -15.69 -7.79
N GLN A 309 -2.46 -15.74 -7.02
CA GLN A 309 -3.47 -16.80 -7.10
C GLN A 309 -4.12 -16.86 -8.49
N ALA A 310 -4.41 -15.71 -9.10
CA ALA A 310 -4.94 -15.64 -10.47
C ALA A 310 -3.96 -16.25 -11.49
N HIS A 311 -2.66 -16.09 -11.30
CA HIS A 311 -1.64 -16.71 -12.14
C HIS A 311 -1.68 -18.24 -12.07
N TYR A 312 -1.75 -18.80 -10.86
CA TYR A 312 -1.81 -20.26 -10.70
C TYR A 312 -3.11 -20.83 -11.23
N ALA A 313 -4.25 -20.19 -10.92
CA ALA A 313 -5.56 -20.61 -11.44
C ALA A 313 -5.65 -20.61 -12.97
N ALA A 314 -4.98 -19.70 -13.66
CA ALA A 314 -4.94 -19.66 -15.12
C ALA A 314 -4.09 -20.79 -15.74
N ARG A 315 -3.27 -21.47 -14.95
CA ARG A 315 -2.39 -22.57 -15.38
C ARG A 315 -2.90 -23.96 -15.01
N GLU A 316 -3.87 -24.04 -14.09
CA GLU A 316 -4.53 -25.31 -13.82
C GLU A 316 -5.33 -25.74 -15.07
N PRO A 317 -5.12 -26.97 -15.58
CA PRO A 317 -5.91 -27.47 -16.71
C PRO A 317 -7.38 -27.51 -16.30
N ALA A 318 -8.25 -26.92 -17.15
CA ALA A 318 -9.70 -27.01 -16.99
C ALA A 318 -10.13 -28.49 -17.04
N GLY A 319 -10.19 -29.16 -15.87
CA GLY A 319 -10.58 -30.58 -15.88
C GLY A 319 -10.26 -31.42 -14.66
N SER A 320 -9.93 -30.88 -13.49
CA SER A 320 -9.83 -31.70 -12.28
C SER A 320 -10.90 -31.34 -11.26
N ILE A 321 -12.18 -31.49 -11.66
CA ILE A 321 -13.26 -31.71 -10.70
C ILE A 321 -13.53 -33.20 -10.72
N THR A 322 -12.96 -33.91 -9.78
CA THR A 322 -13.41 -35.25 -9.38
C THR A 322 -13.87 -35.20 -7.94
#